data_943593d2750b7c0e9a88233f8b0924bd
#
_entry.id   943593d2750b7c0e9a88233f8b0924bd
#
_cell.length_a   1.000
_cell.length_b   1.000
_cell.length_c   1.000
_cell.angle_alpha   90.00
_cell.angle_beta   90.00
_cell.angle_gamma   90.00
#
_symmetry.space_group_name_H-M   'P 1'
#
loop_
_entity.id
_entity.type
_entity.pdbx_description
1 polymer ?
#
loop_
_entity_poly.entity_id
_entity_poly.type
_entity_poly.pdbx_seq_one_letter_code
_entity_poly.pdbx_strand_id
1 'polypeptide(L)'
;MKKSIILLSFLLLGLLACKKLPTSPVDIPDTPYVPRTELGKLVAQASSVGHIYADTTFLVAAGVDETDIHLQTSLAKVEHVFILRVQLNTPGLKMKVGMPYDQDAYVIGSRQTPSDMIEYVDKPGQRVVAVVNADFWDTANGKIRGPIHRNGRVLKDTFVYSSTLSDQAISFFGFDFDGKPVIRDTVTYRTIADDMRDLTGSGVIVLNDGQVPGDFLAYSPNRHPRNVVGYTEDGNTLFFMIVDGRQALWSDGMLYWEMGEIMKSLGCRWATNLDGGGSAQLVIRHPSANVYQLRNRAADGAQRPVVNTWMVTVNEP
;
A
#
# COMPACT_ATOMS: atom_id res chain seq x y z
N MET A 1 13.75 80.75 -33.13
CA MET A 1 13.33 79.62 -34.02
C MET A 1 13.60 78.37 -33.31
N LYS A 2 12.61 77.74 -32.61
CA LYS A 2 12.74 76.45 -31.97
C LYS A 2 11.76 75.49 -32.65
N LYS A 3 12.27 74.47 -33.28
CA LYS A 3 11.46 73.42 -33.91
C LYS A 3 11.10 72.33 -32.84
N SER A 4 9.80 72.20 -32.58
CA SER A 4 9.28 71.14 -31.76
C SER A 4 9.14 69.87 -32.60
N ILE A 5 9.73 68.78 -32.14
CA ILE A 5 9.60 67.40 -32.70
C ILE A 5 8.51 66.76 -31.88
N ILE A 6 7.40 66.35 -32.54
CA ILE A 6 6.32 65.57 -31.96
C ILE A 6 6.69 64.10 -32.14
N LEU A 7 6.88 63.36 -31.02
CA LEU A 7 7.14 61.94 -31.00
C LEU A 7 5.80 61.22 -30.95
N LEU A 8 5.45 60.50 -32.02
CA LEU A 8 4.23 59.73 -32.13
C LEU A 8 4.50 58.31 -31.57
N SER A 9 4.00 58.01 -30.37
CA SER A 9 4.09 56.70 -29.77
C SER A 9 3.01 55.79 -30.35
N PHE A 10 3.40 54.80 -31.14
CA PHE A 10 2.52 53.67 -31.52
C PHE A 10 2.35 52.73 -30.36
N LEU A 11 1.16 52.69 -29.77
CA LEU A 11 0.75 51.70 -28.78
C LEU A 11 0.33 50.41 -29.52
N LEU A 12 1.21 49.42 -29.55
CA LEU A 12 0.91 48.07 -30.09
C LEU A 12 0.09 47.32 -29.04
N LEU A 13 -1.23 47.26 -29.20
CA LEU A 13 -2.09 46.36 -28.42
C LEU A 13 -1.86 44.95 -28.92
N GLY A 14 -1.05 44.16 -28.19
CA GLY A 14 -0.92 42.75 -28.40
C GLY A 14 -2.21 42.02 -27.92
N LEU A 15 -3.02 41.55 -28.86
CA LEU A 15 -4.10 40.63 -28.60
C LEU A 15 -3.50 39.30 -28.08
N LEU A 16 -3.50 39.11 -26.76
CA LEU A 16 -3.30 37.78 -26.17
C LEU A 16 -4.49 36.90 -26.54
N ALA A 17 -4.35 36.14 -27.61
CA ALA A 17 -5.24 35.06 -27.91
C ALA A 17 -5.11 33.99 -26.80
N CYS A 18 -6.08 33.95 -25.89
CA CYS A 18 -6.26 32.82 -25.00
C CYS A 18 -6.44 31.57 -25.87
N LYS A 19 -5.38 30.79 -26.01
CA LYS A 19 -5.52 29.41 -26.52
C LYS A 19 -6.42 28.66 -25.56
N LYS A 20 -7.68 28.40 -25.95
CA LYS A 20 -8.53 27.41 -25.29
C LYS A 20 -7.72 26.12 -25.16
N LEU A 21 -7.52 25.68 -23.93
CA LEU A 21 -7.04 24.31 -23.67
C LEU A 21 -7.96 23.35 -24.42
N PRO A 22 -7.45 22.33 -25.10
CA PRO A 22 -8.28 21.35 -25.78
C PRO A 22 -9.18 20.66 -24.76
N THR A 23 -10.46 20.93 -24.82
CA THR A 23 -11.51 20.14 -24.17
C THR A 23 -11.83 18.95 -25.07
N SER A 24 -10.84 18.15 -25.42
CA SER A 24 -11.12 16.83 -25.96
C SER A 24 -11.48 15.94 -24.77
N PRO A 25 -12.67 15.31 -24.78
CA PRO A 25 -12.86 14.14 -23.96
C PRO A 25 -11.69 13.20 -24.24
N VAL A 26 -11.08 12.62 -23.23
CA VAL A 26 -10.17 11.49 -23.41
C VAL A 26 -10.93 10.53 -24.30
N ASP A 27 -10.42 10.24 -25.52
CA ASP A 27 -10.99 9.24 -26.40
C ASP A 27 -10.95 7.91 -25.64
N ILE A 28 -12.05 7.57 -24.99
CA ILE A 28 -12.24 6.23 -24.43
C ILE A 28 -12.39 5.34 -25.64
N PRO A 29 -11.48 4.38 -25.86
CA PRO A 29 -11.58 3.48 -27.00
C PRO A 29 -12.97 2.84 -27.01
N ASP A 30 -13.63 2.78 -28.17
CA ASP A 30 -14.95 2.16 -28.35
C ASP A 30 -15.02 0.68 -27.94
N THR A 31 -13.86 0.03 -27.75
CA THR A 31 -13.74 -1.34 -27.23
C THR A 31 -13.30 -1.31 -25.79
N PRO A 32 -14.06 -1.90 -24.85
CA PRO A 32 -13.66 -2.02 -23.46
C PRO A 32 -12.29 -2.69 -23.35
N TYR A 33 -11.42 -2.12 -22.51
CA TYR A 33 -10.13 -2.77 -22.21
C TYR A 33 -10.38 -4.14 -21.58
N VAL A 34 -9.69 -5.16 -22.08
CA VAL A 34 -9.75 -6.51 -21.53
C VAL A 34 -8.49 -6.74 -20.70
N PRO A 35 -8.58 -7.05 -19.40
CA PRO A 35 -7.42 -7.30 -18.55
C PRO A 35 -6.52 -8.39 -19.12
N ARG A 36 -5.22 -8.13 -19.16
CA ARG A 36 -4.21 -9.01 -19.77
C ARG A 36 -3.53 -9.90 -18.75
N THR A 37 -3.28 -9.34 -17.54
CA THR A 37 -2.60 -10.06 -16.48
C THR A 37 -3.54 -11.02 -15.75
N GLU A 38 -2.97 -11.99 -15.05
CA GLU A 38 -3.72 -12.90 -14.19
C GLU A 38 -4.47 -12.13 -13.09
N LEU A 39 -3.74 -11.27 -12.34
CA LEU A 39 -4.35 -10.51 -11.25
C LEU A 39 -5.35 -9.47 -11.76
N GLY A 40 -5.10 -8.83 -12.90
CA GLY A 40 -6.05 -7.91 -13.52
C GLY A 40 -7.38 -8.59 -13.86
N LYS A 41 -7.34 -9.84 -14.35
CA LYS A 41 -8.55 -10.64 -14.64
C LYS A 41 -9.32 -11.02 -13.36
N LEU A 42 -8.60 -11.32 -12.27
CA LEU A 42 -9.22 -11.60 -10.97
C LEU A 42 -9.86 -10.33 -10.38
N VAL A 43 -9.13 -9.22 -10.37
CA VAL A 43 -9.61 -7.92 -9.87
C VAL A 43 -10.84 -7.44 -10.63
N ALA A 44 -10.90 -7.68 -11.94
CA ALA A 44 -12.09 -7.34 -12.76
C ALA A 44 -13.37 -8.08 -12.34
N GLN A 45 -13.26 -9.16 -11.56
CA GLN A 45 -14.41 -9.91 -11.05
C GLN A 45 -14.95 -9.37 -9.73
N ALA A 46 -14.22 -8.45 -9.07
CA ALA A 46 -14.66 -7.86 -7.82
C ALA A 46 -15.89 -6.98 -8.04
N SER A 47 -16.90 -7.10 -7.18
CA SER A 47 -18.14 -6.30 -7.26
C SER A 47 -17.89 -4.80 -7.07
N SER A 48 -16.76 -4.44 -6.46
CA SER A 48 -16.31 -3.06 -6.27
C SER A 48 -15.65 -2.45 -7.51
N VAL A 49 -15.35 -3.24 -8.55
CA VAL A 49 -14.68 -2.78 -9.77
C VAL A 49 -15.70 -2.64 -10.90
N GLY A 50 -15.75 -1.45 -11.50
CA GLY A 50 -16.60 -1.15 -12.65
C GLY A 50 -15.87 -1.37 -13.97
N HIS A 51 -14.61 -0.95 -14.05
CA HIS A 51 -13.81 -1.05 -15.28
C HIS A 51 -12.32 -1.09 -14.99
N ILE A 52 -11.55 -1.83 -15.79
CA ILE A 52 -10.08 -1.77 -15.81
C ILE A 52 -9.63 -1.05 -17.08
N TYR A 53 -8.77 -0.06 -16.93
CA TYR A 53 -8.22 0.72 -18.04
C TYR A 53 -6.87 0.19 -18.52
N ALA A 54 -6.06 -0.33 -17.59
CA ALA A 54 -4.74 -0.90 -17.86
C ALA A 54 -4.32 -1.84 -16.75
N ASP A 55 -3.54 -2.85 -17.09
CA ASP A 55 -2.87 -3.72 -16.13
C ASP A 55 -1.54 -4.22 -16.69
N THR A 56 -0.53 -4.33 -15.81
CA THR A 56 0.82 -4.81 -16.17
C THR A 56 1.40 -5.55 -14.98
N THR A 57 1.97 -6.73 -15.22
CA THR A 57 2.68 -7.51 -14.20
C THR A 57 4.13 -7.69 -14.59
N PHE A 58 5.03 -7.64 -13.61
CA PHE A 58 6.43 -8.01 -13.78
C PHE A 58 6.98 -8.78 -12.59
N LEU A 59 7.91 -9.66 -12.88
CA LEU A 59 8.59 -10.47 -11.87
C LEU A 59 9.58 -9.59 -11.09
N VAL A 60 9.46 -9.55 -9.78
CA VAL A 60 10.38 -8.85 -8.87
C VAL A 60 11.51 -9.79 -8.46
N ALA A 61 11.16 -11.00 -8.05
CA ALA A 61 12.07 -12.09 -7.70
C ALA A 61 11.33 -13.43 -7.81
N ALA A 62 12.05 -14.54 -7.68
CA ALA A 62 11.40 -15.85 -7.64
C ALA A 62 10.31 -15.88 -6.56
N GLY A 63 9.07 -16.20 -6.95
CA GLY A 63 7.91 -16.21 -6.08
C GLY A 63 7.38 -14.83 -5.65
N VAL A 64 7.88 -13.75 -6.24
CA VAL A 64 7.42 -12.38 -5.96
C VAL A 64 7.18 -11.65 -7.27
N ASP A 65 5.96 -11.25 -7.52
CA ASP A 65 5.59 -10.39 -8.64
C ASP A 65 4.74 -9.19 -8.18
N GLU A 66 4.75 -8.16 -8.98
CA GLU A 66 3.98 -6.96 -8.75
C GLU A 66 3.13 -6.64 -9.98
N THR A 67 1.88 -6.27 -9.74
CA THR A 67 0.92 -5.89 -10.77
C THR A 67 0.39 -4.49 -10.52
N ASP A 68 0.62 -3.60 -11.48
CA ASP A 68 -0.01 -2.27 -11.55
C ASP A 68 -1.36 -2.39 -12.24
N ILE A 69 -2.40 -1.81 -11.66
CA ILE A 69 -3.74 -1.79 -12.23
C ILE A 69 -4.30 -0.37 -12.16
N HIS A 70 -4.71 0.15 -13.31
CA HIS A 70 -5.50 1.36 -13.41
C HIS A 70 -6.96 0.98 -13.64
N LEU A 71 -7.83 1.36 -12.72
CA LEU A 71 -9.23 0.95 -12.73
C LEU A 71 -10.19 2.08 -12.36
N GLN A 72 -11.47 1.84 -12.63
CA GLN A 72 -12.57 2.59 -12.09
C GLN A 72 -13.39 1.68 -11.17
N THR A 73 -13.73 2.17 -9.99
CA THR A 73 -14.61 1.45 -9.07
C THR A 73 -16.06 1.44 -9.59
N SER A 74 -16.90 0.56 -9.04
CA SER A 74 -18.34 0.55 -9.31
C SER A 74 -19.06 1.85 -8.92
N LEU A 75 -18.42 2.69 -8.08
CA LEU A 75 -18.86 4.05 -7.75
C LEU A 75 -18.26 5.12 -8.65
N ALA A 76 -17.75 4.75 -9.83
CA ALA A 76 -17.15 5.63 -10.83
C ALA A 76 -15.97 6.46 -10.32
N LYS A 77 -15.16 5.92 -9.39
CA LYS A 77 -13.92 6.51 -8.90
C LYS A 77 -12.71 5.90 -9.57
N VAL A 78 -11.78 6.76 -9.98
CA VAL A 78 -10.52 6.32 -10.64
C VAL A 78 -9.50 5.97 -9.58
N GLU A 79 -8.84 4.83 -9.75
CA GLU A 79 -7.86 4.32 -8.80
C GLU A 79 -6.64 3.74 -9.50
N HIS A 80 -5.48 3.97 -8.91
CA HIS A 80 -4.25 3.27 -9.20
C HIS A 80 -3.94 2.30 -8.06
N VAL A 81 -3.84 1.02 -8.40
CA VAL A 81 -3.68 -0.09 -7.47
C VAL A 81 -2.42 -0.86 -7.80
N PHE A 82 -1.61 -1.13 -6.81
CA PHE A 82 -0.36 -1.88 -6.89
C PHE A 82 -0.48 -3.13 -6.03
N ILE A 83 -0.39 -4.30 -6.63
CA ILE A 83 -0.55 -5.58 -5.93
C ILE A 83 0.76 -6.34 -5.96
N LEU A 84 1.38 -6.51 -4.80
CA LEU A 84 2.52 -7.39 -4.61
C LEU A 84 2.00 -8.76 -4.20
N ARG A 85 2.24 -9.79 -5.05
CA ARG A 85 1.97 -11.20 -4.73
C ARG A 85 3.24 -11.87 -4.25
N VAL A 86 3.16 -12.59 -3.14
CA VAL A 86 4.28 -13.30 -2.52
C VAL A 86 3.90 -14.76 -2.31
N GLN A 87 4.63 -15.68 -2.95
CA GLN A 87 4.47 -17.13 -2.80
C GLN A 87 5.34 -17.60 -1.62
N LEU A 88 4.72 -17.77 -0.45
CA LEU A 88 5.41 -18.03 0.83
C LEU A 88 6.17 -19.36 0.86
N ASN A 89 5.77 -20.34 0.04
CA ASN A 89 6.41 -21.65 -0.10
C ASN A 89 7.65 -21.62 -1.03
N THR A 90 8.04 -20.47 -1.57
CA THR A 90 9.23 -20.33 -2.41
C THR A 90 10.50 -20.55 -1.59
N PRO A 91 11.39 -21.48 -1.97
CA PRO A 91 12.63 -21.71 -1.24
C PRO A 91 13.49 -20.43 -1.11
N GLY A 92 13.96 -20.15 0.11
CA GLY A 92 14.80 -19.00 0.41
C GLY A 92 14.06 -17.66 0.57
N LEU A 93 12.74 -17.63 0.32
CA LEU A 93 11.92 -16.45 0.58
C LEU A 93 11.53 -16.38 2.06
N LYS A 94 11.60 -15.20 2.65
CA LYS A 94 11.18 -14.93 4.04
C LYS A 94 10.48 -13.59 4.16
N MET A 95 9.49 -13.56 5.04
CA MET A 95 8.89 -12.32 5.53
C MET A 95 9.59 -11.87 6.81
N LYS A 96 9.81 -10.56 6.94
CA LYS A 96 10.48 -9.95 8.09
C LYS A 96 9.78 -8.65 8.48
N VAL A 97 9.61 -8.42 9.78
CA VAL A 97 9.26 -7.09 10.30
C VAL A 97 10.52 -6.21 10.21
N GLY A 98 10.45 -5.13 9.42
CA GLY A 98 11.49 -4.11 9.34
C GLY A 98 11.27 -3.06 10.42
N MET A 99 12.33 -2.75 11.16
CA MET A 99 12.36 -1.69 12.17
C MET A 99 13.40 -0.64 11.78
N PRO A 100 13.25 0.62 12.20
CA PRO A 100 14.28 1.63 11.97
C PRO A 100 15.66 1.16 12.44
N TYR A 101 16.67 1.32 11.58
CA TYR A 101 18.06 0.91 11.81
C TYR A 101 18.22 -0.61 12.04
N ASP A 102 17.26 -1.42 11.61
CA ASP A 102 17.16 -2.87 11.84
C ASP A 102 17.26 -3.28 13.33
N GLN A 103 16.87 -2.41 14.26
CA GLN A 103 17.00 -2.62 15.70
C GLN A 103 15.91 -3.55 16.23
N ASP A 104 16.29 -4.51 17.09
CA ASP A 104 15.36 -5.34 17.85
C ASP A 104 14.86 -4.61 19.10
N ALA A 105 14.36 -3.38 18.92
CA ALA A 105 13.85 -2.52 19.97
C ALA A 105 12.72 -1.61 19.44
N TYR A 106 11.71 -1.39 20.27
CA TYR A 106 10.74 -0.33 20.06
C TYR A 106 11.24 0.97 20.70
N VAL A 107 11.54 1.96 19.87
CA VAL A 107 11.96 3.30 20.30
C VAL A 107 10.94 4.32 19.81
N ILE A 108 10.26 4.99 20.75
CA ILE A 108 9.25 6.01 20.43
C ILE A 108 9.91 7.14 19.63
N GLY A 109 9.29 7.53 18.50
CA GLY A 109 9.80 8.57 17.62
C GLY A 109 10.81 8.10 16.58
N SER A 110 11.34 6.87 16.70
CA SER A 110 12.23 6.31 15.69
C SER A 110 11.46 6.00 14.41
N ARG A 111 11.88 6.58 13.29
CA ARG A 111 11.26 6.44 11.97
C ARG A 111 12.31 6.51 10.89
N GLN A 112 12.08 5.74 9.82
CA GLN A 112 12.86 5.81 8.58
C GLN A 112 11.94 5.64 7.38
N THR A 113 12.34 6.11 6.21
CA THR A 113 11.65 5.73 4.97
C THR A 113 11.81 4.23 4.71
N PRO A 114 10.88 3.58 4.02
CA PRO A 114 11.06 2.18 3.63
C PRO A 114 12.39 1.94 2.90
N SER A 115 12.83 2.86 2.04
CA SER A 115 14.12 2.75 1.36
C SER A 115 15.31 2.81 2.31
N ASP A 116 15.29 3.72 3.30
CA ASP A 116 16.38 3.80 4.29
C ASP A 116 16.45 2.55 5.17
N MET A 117 15.29 1.94 5.53
CA MET A 117 15.28 0.69 6.30
C MET A 117 15.92 -0.47 5.54
N ILE A 118 15.80 -0.50 4.19
CA ILE A 118 16.42 -1.53 3.35
C ILE A 118 17.94 -1.56 3.54
N GLU A 119 18.59 -0.41 3.61
CA GLU A 119 20.06 -0.31 3.72
C GLU A 119 20.65 -1.08 4.91
N TYR A 120 19.87 -1.26 5.97
CA TYR A 120 20.30 -2.00 7.16
C TYR A 120 20.05 -3.52 7.07
N VAL A 121 19.17 -3.96 6.18
CA VAL A 121 18.74 -5.36 6.05
C VAL A 121 19.33 -6.02 4.82
N ASP A 122 19.45 -5.28 3.71
CA ASP A 122 19.95 -5.78 2.43
C ASP A 122 21.46 -6.05 2.51
N LYS A 123 21.86 -7.30 2.28
CA LYS A 123 23.26 -7.71 2.35
C LYS A 123 23.51 -8.94 1.49
N PRO A 124 24.77 -9.23 1.10
CA PRO A 124 25.12 -10.47 0.42
C PRO A 124 24.55 -11.70 1.15
N GLY A 125 23.88 -12.58 0.41
CA GLY A 125 23.22 -13.78 0.95
C GLY A 125 21.80 -13.54 1.49
N GLN A 126 21.38 -12.28 1.64
CA GLN A 126 20.01 -11.93 2.06
C GLN A 126 19.59 -10.62 1.38
N ARG A 127 18.85 -10.70 0.30
CA ARG A 127 18.39 -9.52 -0.44
C ARG A 127 16.97 -9.14 -0.06
N VAL A 128 16.75 -7.86 0.20
CA VAL A 128 15.41 -7.31 0.29
C VAL A 128 14.89 -7.08 -1.12
N VAL A 129 13.75 -7.66 -1.46
CA VAL A 129 13.16 -7.52 -2.81
C VAL A 129 11.91 -6.65 -2.84
N ALA A 130 11.20 -6.56 -1.71
CA ALA A 130 10.07 -5.64 -1.58
C ALA A 130 9.89 -5.18 -0.12
N VAL A 131 9.36 -3.98 0.06
CA VAL A 131 9.02 -3.40 1.36
C VAL A 131 7.70 -2.66 1.27
N VAL A 132 6.85 -2.88 2.28
CA VAL A 132 5.56 -2.21 2.46
C VAL A 132 5.51 -1.65 3.88
N ASN A 133 5.01 -0.42 4.07
CA ASN A 133 4.78 0.10 5.43
C ASN A 133 3.74 -0.75 6.18
N ALA A 134 3.79 -0.73 7.52
CA ALA A 134 2.95 -1.65 8.29
C ALA A 134 2.02 -0.93 9.28
N ASP A 135 2.45 -0.73 10.52
CA ASP A 135 1.59 -0.35 11.64
C ASP A 135 1.13 1.11 11.60
N PHE A 136 -0.03 1.36 12.18
CA PHE A 136 -0.50 2.70 12.50
C PHE A 136 0.32 3.32 13.63
N TRP A 137 0.48 4.63 13.59
CA TRP A 137 1.27 5.37 14.56
C TRP A 137 0.75 6.79 14.76
N ASP A 138 1.09 7.39 15.89
CA ASP A 138 0.80 8.77 16.18
C ASP A 138 1.81 9.69 15.48
N THR A 139 1.34 10.45 14.51
CA THR A 139 2.19 11.33 13.69
C THR A 139 2.85 12.45 14.49
N ALA A 140 2.30 12.82 15.65
CA ALA A 140 2.86 13.86 16.51
C ALA A 140 4.12 13.41 17.24
N ASN A 141 4.19 12.12 17.65
CA ASN A 141 5.27 11.63 18.51
C ASN A 141 5.94 10.33 18.03
N GLY A 142 5.42 9.69 16.96
CA GLY A 142 5.96 8.42 16.43
C GLY A 142 5.62 7.20 17.28
N LYS A 143 4.64 7.28 18.18
CA LYS A 143 4.22 6.15 19.00
C LYS A 143 3.42 5.14 18.17
N ILE A 144 3.91 3.91 18.08
CA ILE A 144 3.23 2.81 17.39
C ILE A 144 1.96 2.43 18.13
N ARG A 145 0.87 2.18 17.40
CA ARG A 145 -0.43 1.87 17.99
C ARG A 145 -0.63 0.39 18.27
N GLY A 146 -0.15 -0.50 17.42
CA GLY A 146 -0.31 -1.95 17.58
C GLY A 146 0.83 -2.63 18.32
N PRO A 147 0.74 -3.94 18.56
CA PRO A 147 1.82 -4.76 19.08
C PRO A 147 2.89 -5.01 18.01
N ILE A 148 4.09 -5.37 18.44
CA ILE A 148 5.22 -5.71 17.56
C ILE A 148 5.90 -6.94 18.12
N HIS A 149 5.93 -8.03 17.32
CA HIS A 149 6.81 -9.16 17.56
C HIS A 149 7.82 -9.24 16.40
N ARG A 150 9.05 -9.58 16.70
CA ARG A 150 10.10 -9.68 15.71
C ARG A 150 11.08 -10.79 16.08
N ASN A 151 11.25 -11.76 15.17
CA ASN A 151 12.13 -12.92 15.39
C ASN A 151 11.80 -13.68 16.69
N GLY A 152 10.53 -13.83 17.04
CA GLY A 152 10.08 -14.47 18.29
C GLY A 152 10.25 -13.61 19.55
N ARG A 153 10.63 -12.34 19.41
CA ARG A 153 10.76 -11.40 20.54
C ARG A 153 9.59 -10.41 20.53
N VAL A 154 8.95 -10.26 21.67
CA VAL A 154 7.93 -9.22 21.88
C VAL A 154 8.63 -7.89 22.13
N LEU A 155 8.51 -6.95 21.19
CA LEU A 155 9.06 -5.59 21.34
C LEU A 155 8.01 -4.65 21.94
N LYS A 156 6.74 -4.92 21.70
CA LYS A 156 5.58 -4.22 22.23
C LYS A 156 4.38 -5.17 22.21
N ASP A 157 3.60 -5.23 23.28
CA ASP A 157 2.49 -6.18 23.48
C ASP A 157 1.10 -5.54 23.54
N THR A 158 1.01 -4.23 23.31
CA THR A 158 -0.22 -3.48 23.56
C THR A 158 -0.79 -2.83 22.32
N PHE A 159 -2.13 -2.73 22.29
CA PHE A 159 -2.86 -1.89 21.35
C PHE A 159 -3.17 -0.54 22.00
N VAL A 160 -3.02 0.54 21.24
CA VAL A 160 -3.38 1.91 21.65
C VAL A 160 -4.61 2.33 20.87
N TYR A 161 -5.76 2.02 21.41
CA TYR A 161 -7.06 2.41 20.84
C TYR A 161 -7.29 3.92 20.93
N SER A 162 -7.99 4.47 19.93
CA SER A 162 -8.44 5.85 19.92
C SER A 162 -9.89 5.90 19.40
N SER A 163 -10.79 6.52 20.13
CA SER A 163 -12.19 6.68 19.69
C SER A 163 -12.33 7.58 18.46
N THR A 164 -11.38 8.50 18.21
CA THR A 164 -11.35 9.37 17.03
C THR A 164 -10.69 8.71 15.82
N LEU A 165 -9.98 7.59 16.02
CA LEU A 165 -9.30 6.80 15.00
C LEU A 165 -9.67 5.33 15.23
N SER A 166 -10.98 5.05 15.24
CA SER A 166 -11.56 3.75 15.61
C SER A 166 -11.21 2.63 14.63
N ASP A 167 -10.69 2.97 13.45
CA ASP A 167 -10.25 2.08 12.38
C ASP A 167 -8.77 1.64 12.49
N GLN A 168 -8.06 2.09 13.55
CA GLN A 168 -6.63 1.82 13.74
C GLN A 168 -6.37 0.97 14.97
N ALA A 169 -5.37 0.07 14.88
CA ALA A 169 -4.92 -0.79 15.98
C ALA A 169 -6.06 -1.60 16.65
N ILE A 170 -6.87 -2.26 15.80
CA ILE A 170 -8.00 -3.11 16.24
C ILE A 170 -7.85 -4.56 15.82
N SER A 171 -6.78 -4.86 15.09
CA SER A 171 -6.37 -6.20 14.68
C SER A 171 -4.85 -6.26 14.53
N PHE A 172 -4.33 -7.41 14.14
CA PHE A 172 -2.92 -7.61 13.82
C PHE A 172 -2.75 -8.53 12.61
N PHE A 173 -1.62 -8.39 11.95
CA PHE A 173 -1.13 -9.31 10.93
C PHE A 173 0.27 -9.81 11.33
N GLY A 174 0.51 -11.10 11.12
CA GLY A 174 1.81 -11.68 11.42
C GLY A 174 1.96 -13.12 10.95
N PHE A 175 3.01 -13.75 11.42
CA PHE A 175 3.35 -15.15 11.16
C PHE A 175 3.59 -15.88 12.47
N ASP A 176 3.07 -17.10 12.58
CA ASP A 176 3.39 -18.00 13.68
C ASP A 176 4.83 -18.59 13.53
N PHE A 177 5.24 -19.43 14.47
CA PHE A 177 6.55 -20.09 14.43
C PHE A 177 6.69 -21.11 13.29
N ASP A 178 5.58 -21.63 12.75
CA ASP A 178 5.54 -22.50 11.57
C ASP A 178 5.61 -21.71 10.24
N GLY A 179 5.57 -20.36 10.33
CA GLY A 179 5.59 -19.46 9.17
C GLY A 179 4.24 -19.32 8.49
N LYS A 180 3.14 -19.69 9.14
CA LYS A 180 1.79 -19.47 8.62
C LYS A 180 1.32 -18.05 8.86
N PRO A 181 0.69 -17.40 7.88
CA PRO A 181 0.14 -16.06 8.05
C PRO A 181 -1.11 -16.08 8.95
N VAL A 182 -1.23 -15.07 9.79
CA VAL A 182 -2.33 -14.92 10.75
C VAL A 182 -2.84 -13.48 10.73
N ILE A 183 -4.16 -13.31 10.57
CA ILE A 183 -4.87 -12.06 10.77
C ILE A 183 -5.97 -12.32 11.79
N ARG A 184 -5.98 -11.61 12.92
CA ARG A 184 -6.99 -11.74 13.96
C ARG A 184 -7.19 -10.39 14.68
N ASP A 185 -8.26 -10.31 15.44
CA ASP A 185 -8.62 -9.15 16.26
C ASP A 185 -7.81 -9.06 17.57
N THR A 186 -8.03 -7.97 18.31
CA THR A 186 -7.37 -7.70 19.59
C THR A 186 -7.75 -8.70 20.70
N VAL A 187 -8.93 -9.35 20.61
CA VAL A 187 -9.36 -10.34 21.58
C VAL A 187 -8.58 -11.62 21.40
N THR A 188 -8.49 -12.08 20.15
CA THR A 188 -7.74 -13.29 19.80
C THR A 188 -6.23 -13.11 20.06
N TYR A 189 -5.68 -11.90 19.86
CA TYR A 189 -4.26 -11.62 20.17
C TYR A 189 -3.86 -12.09 21.57
N ARG A 190 -4.71 -11.84 22.58
CA ARG A 190 -4.42 -12.19 23.98
C ARG A 190 -4.26 -13.69 24.23
N THR A 191 -4.79 -14.51 23.35
CA THR A 191 -4.77 -15.97 23.48
C THR A 191 -3.70 -16.65 22.65
N ILE A 192 -3.17 -15.98 21.60
CA ILE A 192 -2.21 -16.58 20.67
C ILE A 192 -0.91 -15.77 20.52
N ALA A 193 -0.71 -14.72 21.31
CA ALA A 193 0.47 -13.85 21.19
C ALA A 193 1.79 -14.62 21.32
N ASP A 194 1.84 -15.61 22.22
CA ASP A 194 3.03 -16.43 22.47
C ASP A 194 3.33 -17.41 21.31
N ASP A 195 2.36 -17.66 20.44
CA ASP A 195 2.53 -18.51 19.24
C ASP A 195 3.04 -17.70 18.04
N MET A 196 3.14 -16.38 18.16
CA MET A 196 3.49 -15.49 17.05
C MET A 196 4.99 -15.17 17.03
N ARG A 197 5.65 -15.52 15.92
CA ARG A 197 7.06 -15.20 15.69
C ARG A 197 7.28 -13.74 15.30
N ASP A 198 6.52 -13.27 14.32
CA ASP A 198 6.58 -11.92 13.77
C ASP A 198 5.17 -11.36 13.61
N LEU A 199 4.91 -10.17 14.09
CA LEU A 199 3.64 -9.50 13.86
C LEU A 199 3.75 -7.98 13.99
N THR A 200 2.80 -7.28 13.37
CA THR A 200 2.55 -5.85 13.54
C THR A 200 1.07 -5.62 13.79
N GLY A 201 0.74 -4.53 14.44
CA GLY A 201 -0.64 -4.10 14.51
C GLY A 201 -1.22 -3.78 13.13
N SER A 202 -2.54 -3.87 13.02
CA SER A 202 -3.29 -3.51 11.84
C SER A 202 -4.63 -2.87 12.21
N GLY A 203 -5.41 -2.46 11.22
CA GLY A 203 -6.68 -1.78 11.41
C GLY A 203 -7.87 -2.67 11.16
N VAL A 204 -8.75 -2.23 10.27
CA VAL A 204 -10.01 -2.92 9.96
C VAL A 204 -9.74 -4.22 9.22
N ILE A 205 -10.30 -5.33 9.71
CA ILE A 205 -10.38 -6.59 8.95
C ILE A 205 -11.40 -6.38 7.82
N VAL A 206 -10.92 -6.33 6.58
CA VAL A 206 -11.74 -6.06 5.39
C VAL A 206 -12.26 -7.33 4.73
N LEU A 207 -11.66 -8.47 5.05
CA LEU A 207 -12.11 -9.79 4.65
C LEU A 207 -11.90 -10.76 5.81
N ASN A 208 -12.95 -11.41 6.23
CA ASN A 208 -12.96 -12.32 7.37
C ASN A 208 -13.55 -13.66 6.95
N ASP A 209 -12.74 -14.70 6.95
CA ASP A 209 -13.17 -16.06 6.59
C ASP A 209 -13.91 -16.11 5.21
N GLY A 210 -13.35 -15.41 4.21
CA GLY A 210 -13.90 -15.32 2.85
C GLY A 210 -15.14 -14.42 2.70
N GLN A 211 -15.54 -13.72 3.77
CA GLN A 211 -16.68 -12.80 3.75
C GLN A 211 -16.22 -11.36 3.96
N VAL A 212 -16.68 -10.46 3.10
CA VAL A 212 -16.51 -9.03 3.31
C VAL A 212 -17.50 -8.59 4.39
N PRO A 213 -17.05 -8.03 5.53
CA PRO A 213 -17.95 -7.58 6.58
C PRO A 213 -18.94 -6.53 6.07
N GLY A 214 -20.20 -6.63 6.47
CA GLY A 214 -21.24 -5.70 6.04
C GLY A 214 -21.26 -4.35 6.77
N ASP A 215 -20.61 -4.27 7.94
CA ASP A 215 -20.66 -3.10 8.80
C ASP A 215 -19.34 -2.34 8.82
N PHE A 216 -19.15 -1.48 7.83
CA PHE A 216 -18.05 -0.51 7.82
C PHE A 216 -18.49 0.90 8.24
N LEU A 217 -19.77 1.10 8.63
CA LEU A 217 -20.32 2.41 9.00
C LEU A 217 -19.69 2.97 10.28
N ALA A 218 -19.16 2.08 11.13
CA ALA A 218 -18.44 2.48 12.35
C ALA A 218 -17.05 3.08 12.07
N TYR A 219 -16.56 2.98 10.83
CA TYR A 219 -15.24 3.42 10.41
C TYR A 219 -15.32 4.64 9.48
N SER A 220 -14.15 5.19 9.12
CA SER A 220 -14.09 6.34 8.22
C SER A 220 -14.80 6.05 6.89
N PRO A 221 -15.83 6.84 6.51
CA PRO A 221 -16.51 6.72 5.23
C PRO A 221 -15.72 7.34 4.07
N ASN A 222 -14.56 7.92 4.36
CA ASN A 222 -13.79 8.68 3.38
C ASN A 222 -12.84 7.79 2.59
N ARG A 223 -12.64 8.19 1.34
CA ARG A 223 -11.61 7.61 0.49
C ARG A 223 -10.23 8.10 0.91
N HIS A 224 -9.30 7.17 1.00
CA HIS A 224 -7.91 7.45 1.37
C HIS A 224 -6.96 6.57 0.56
N PRO A 225 -5.68 6.98 0.41
CA PRO A 225 -4.63 6.02 0.07
C PRO A 225 -4.68 4.87 1.06
N ARG A 226 -4.55 3.63 0.59
CA ARG A 226 -4.73 2.43 1.42
C ARG A 226 -3.56 1.48 1.27
N ASN A 227 -3.40 0.66 2.28
CA ASN A 227 -2.49 -0.46 2.30
C ASN A 227 -3.22 -1.63 2.95
N VAL A 228 -3.29 -2.75 2.28
CA VAL A 228 -4.02 -3.95 2.72
C VAL A 228 -3.13 -5.16 2.57
N VAL A 229 -3.15 -6.05 3.53
CA VAL A 229 -2.53 -7.36 3.45
C VAL A 229 -3.59 -8.45 3.59
N GLY A 230 -3.46 -9.51 2.79
CA GLY A 230 -4.33 -10.68 2.88
C GLY A 230 -3.64 -11.93 2.37
N TYR A 231 -4.20 -13.09 2.70
CA TYR A 231 -3.65 -14.37 2.30
C TYR A 231 -4.74 -15.37 1.92
N THR A 232 -4.36 -16.33 1.06
CA THR A 232 -5.22 -17.41 0.58
C THR A 232 -5.53 -18.44 1.68
N GLU A 233 -6.57 -19.24 1.50
CA GLU A 233 -7.02 -20.24 2.49
C GLU A 233 -5.92 -21.26 2.86
N ASP A 234 -5.11 -21.66 1.90
CA ASP A 234 -3.98 -22.57 2.11
C ASP A 234 -2.78 -21.91 2.80
N GLY A 235 -2.82 -20.57 2.98
CA GLY A 235 -1.75 -19.79 3.59
C GLY A 235 -0.47 -19.67 2.75
N ASN A 236 -0.48 -20.12 1.48
CA ASN A 236 0.72 -20.16 0.64
C ASN A 236 0.94 -18.87 -0.15
N THR A 237 -0.11 -18.10 -0.42
CA THR A 237 -0.01 -16.85 -1.17
C THR A 237 -0.43 -15.68 -0.31
N LEU A 238 0.46 -14.70 -0.22
CA LEU A 238 0.24 -13.42 0.44
C LEU A 238 0.11 -12.32 -0.62
N PHE A 239 -0.82 -11.41 -0.40
CA PHE A 239 -0.99 -10.21 -1.21
C PHE A 239 -0.85 -8.97 -0.35
N PHE A 240 -0.04 -8.01 -0.79
CA PHE A 240 -0.14 -6.62 -0.36
C PHE A 240 -0.77 -5.82 -1.48
N MET A 241 -1.79 -5.05 -1.17
CA MET A 241 -2.43 -4.15 -2.12
C MET A 241 -2.29 -2.71 -1.62
N ILE A 242 -1.59 -1.90 -2.38
CA ILE A 242 -1.43 -0.48 -2.12
C ILE A 242 -2.29 0.29 -3.11
N VAL A 243 -3.06 1.24 -2.61
CA VAL A 243 -3.93 2.10 -3.42
C VAL A 243 -3.48 3.54 -3.23
N ASP A 244 -3.17 4.22 -4.33
CA ASP A 244 -2.96 5.66 -4.32
C ASP A 244 -4.25 6.38 -3.94
N GLY A 245 -4.14 7.64 -3.56
CA GLY A 245 -5.34 8.41 -3.24
C GLY A 245 -5.03 9.85 -2.89
N ARG A 246 -6.11 10.65 -2.67
CA ARG A 246 -6.03 12.10 -2.41
C ARG A 246 -5.36 12.87 -3.55
N GLN A 247 -5.40 12.35 -4.76
CA GLN A 247 -4.75 12.92 -5.93
C GLN A 247 -5.75 13.02 -7.07
N ALA A 248 -6.35 14.20 -7.21
CA ALA A 248 -7.38 14.45 -8.24
C ALA A 248 -6.88 14.03 -9.64
N LEU A 249 -7.75 13.38 -10.42
CA LEU A 249 -7.50 12.86 -11.77
C LEU A 249 -6.47 11.72 -11.84
N TRP A 250 -5.90 11.29 -10.71
CA TRP A 250 -4.99 10.16 -10.64
C TRP A 250 -5.60 9.00 -9.84
N SER A 251 -5.91 9.22 -8.58
CA SER A 251 -6.51 8.21 -7.71
C SER A 251 -7.21 8.90 -6.53
N ASP A 252 -8.49 8.56 -6.31
CA ASP A 252 -9.28 9.10 -5.21
C ASP A 252 -8.94 8.40 -3.88
N GLY A 253 -8.54 7.14 -3.94
CA GLY A 253 -8.39 6.24 -2.81
C GLY A 253 -9.62 5.35 -2.59
N MET A 254 -9.51 4.32 -1.76
CA MET A 254 -10.54 3.28 -1.61
C MET A 254 -11.25 3.30 -0.26
N LEU A 255 -12.48 2.79 -0.26
CA LEU A 255 -13.28 2.44 0.90
C LEU A 255 -12.93 1.02 1.39
N TYR A 256 -13.23 0.69 2.64
CA TYR A 256 -12.90 -0.61 3.24
C TYR A 256 -13.57 -1.78 2.51
N TRP A 257 -14.86 -1.65 2.17
CA TRP A 257 -15.58 -2.71 1.47
C TRP A 257 -15.04 -2.96 0.06
N GLU A 258 -14.61 -1.89 -0.66
CA GLU A 258 -14.03 -2.03 -1.99
C GLU A 258 -12.75 -2.87 -1.96
N MET A 259 -11.90 -2.61 -0.93
CA MET A 259 -10.70 -3.41 -0.73
C MET A 259 -11.02 -4.86 -0.39
N GLY A 260 -12.00 -5.09 0.46
CA GLY A 260 -12.46 -6.43 0.82
C GLY A 260 -12.89 -7.25 -0.39
N GLU A 261 -13.68 -6.65 -1.29
CA GLU A 261 -14.14 -7.30 -2.53
C GLU A 261 -12.98 -7.61 -3.48
N ILE A 262 -11.99 -6.72 -3.62
CA ILE A 262 -10.80 -6.99 -4.43
C ILE A 262 -9.98 -8.12 -3.79
N MET A 263 -9.70 -8.09 -2.48
CA MET A 263 -8.94 -9.14 -1.82
C MET A 263 -9.64 -10.50 -1.91
N LYS A 264 -10.98 -10.52 -1.85
CA LYS A 264 -11.79 -11.72 -2.07
C LYS A 264 -11.64 -12.24 -3.49
N SER A 265 -11.67 -11.37 -4.50
CA SER A 265 -11.49 -11.78 -5.91
C SER A 265 -10.09 -12.32 -6.21
N LEU A 266 -9.08 -11.89 -5.46
CA LEU A 266 -7.71 -12.44 -5.49
C LEU A 266 -7.59 -13.82 -4.84
N GLY A 267 -8.67 -14.36 -4.25
CA GLY A 267 -8.68 -15.65 -3.58
C GLY A 267 -8.23 -15.61 -2.11
N CYS A 268 -8.13 -14.41 -1.53
CA CYS A 268 -7.84 -14.30 -0.10
C CYS A 268 -8.99 -14.86 0.74
N ARG A 269 -8.64 -15.46 1.88
CA ARG A 269 -9.56 -15.88 2.93
C ARG A 269 -9.65 -14.84 4.05
N TRP A 270 -8.53 -14.16 4.33
CA TRP A 270 -8.37 -13.15 5.35
C TRP A 270 -7.66 -11.93 4.77
N ALA A 271 -8.12 -10.72 5.12
CA ALA A 271 -7.40 -9.49 4.78
C ALA A 271 -7.67 -8.40 5.82
N THR A 272 -6.64 -7.59 6.09
CA THR A 272 -6.71 -6.45 7.02
C THR A 272 -6.03 -5.21 6.45
N ASN A 273 -6.54 -4.04 6.84
CA ASN A 273 -5.95 -2.76 6.46
C ASN A 273 -4.75 -2.44 7.35
N LEU A 274 -3.62 -2.09 6.74
CA LEU A 274 -2.44 -1.53 7.38
C LEU A 274 -2.49 0.00 7.34
N ASP A 275 -1.46 0.70 7.86
CA ASP A 275 -1.43 2.16 7.81
C ASP A 275 -1.44 2.67 6.38
N GLY A 276 -2.38 3.54 6.12
CA GLY A 276 -2.66 4.15 4.82
C GLY A 276 -2.27 5.63 4.77
N GLY A 277 -3.05 6.42 4.02
CA GLY A 277 -2.83 7.86 3.88
C GLY A 277 -1.44 8.17 3.31
N GLY A 278 -0.73 9.11 3.89
CA GLY A 278 0.64 9.45 3.46
C GLY A 278 1.69 8.38 3.75
N SER A 279 1.35 7.37 4.57
CA SER A 279 2.25 6.24 4.87
C SER A 279 2.18 5.12 3.83
N ALA A 280 1.13 5.05 2.99
CA ALA A 280 0.95 4.00 1.99
C ALA A 280 2.11 4.00 0.97
N GLN A 281 2.99 3.00 1.03
CA GLN A 281 4.20 2.92 0.23
C GLN A 281 4.56 1.47 -0.09
N LEU A 282 4.85 1.22 -1.37
CA LEU A 282 5.45 -0.02 -1.87
C LEU A 282 6.79 0.30 -2.52
N VAL A 283 7.85 -0.24 -1.99
CA VAL A 283 9.19 -0.16 -2.58
C VAL A 283 9.60 -1.55 -3.04
N ILE A 284 10.04 -1.69 -4.27
CA ILE A 284 10.58 -2.95 -4.81
C ILE A 284 12.01 -2.76 -5.30
N ARG A 285 12.78 -3.84 -5.29
CA ARG A 285 14.05 -3.92 -6.00
C ARG A 285 13.79 -4.12 -7.48
N HIS A 286 14.40 -3.30 -8.31
CA HIS A 286 14.27 -3.46 -9.76
C HIS A 286 14.89 -4.79 -10.20
N PRO A 287 14.19 -5.65 -10.96
CA PRO A 287 14.65 -7.01 -11.24
C PRO A 287 15.96 -7.08 -12.06
N SER A 288 16.27 -6.06 -12.85
CA SER A 288 17.47 -6.02 -13.70
C SER A 288 18.51 -4.96 -13.30
N ALA A 289 18.24 -4.23 -12.20
CA ALA A 289 19.16 -3.20 -11.70
C ALA A 289 19.22 -3.26 -10.17
N ASN A 290 20.39 -2.95 -9.60
CA ASN A 290 20.54 -2.93 -8.14
C ASN A 290 20.05 -1.59 -7.55
N VAL A 291 18.80 -1.25 -7.81
CA VAL A 291 18.14 -0.03 -7.33
C VAL A 291 16.77 -0.34 -6.79
N TYR A 292 16.35 0.43 -5.80
CA TYR A 292 15.01 0.36 -5.22
C TYR A 292 14.12 1.45 -5.78
N GLN A 293 12.87 1.11 -6.07
CA GLN A 293 11.89 2.00 -6.67
C GLN A 293 10.63 2.05 -5.80
N LEU A 294 10.21 3.26 -5.44
CA LEU A 294 8.86 3.50 -4.95
C LEU A 294 7.89 3.29 -6.12
N ARG A 295 6.95 2.33 -5.98
CA ARG A 295 6.04 1.95 -7.06
C ARG A 295 4.83 2.84 -7.14
N ASN A 296 4.23 3.11 -6.02
CA ASN A 296 3.04 3.93 -5.91
C ASN A 296 3.41 5.43 -5.83
N ARG A 297 2.45 6.28 -6.10
CA ARG A 297 2.60 7.73 -5.99
C ARG A 297 2.25 8.17 -4.56
N ALA A 298 3.28 8.41 -3.75
CA ALA A 298 3.09 8.81 -2.36
C ALA A 298 2.21 10.06 -2.24
N ALA A 299 1.19 10.02 -1.39
CA ALA A 299 0.25 11.14 -1.21
C ALA A 299 0.90 12.41 -0.65
N ASP A 300 2.04 12.28 0.02
CA ASP A 300 2.84 13.40 0.53
C ASP A 300 3.87 13.93 -0.51
N GLY A 301 3.88 13.38 -1.72
CA GLY A 301 4.83 13.74 -2.78
C GLY A 301 6.22 13.11 -2.66
N ALA A 302 6.53 12.47 -1.53
CA ALA A 302 7.79 11.75 -1.27
C ALA A 302 7.54 10.61 -0.28
N GLN A 303 8.53 9.71 -0.13
CA GLN A 303 8.46 8.68 0.90
C GLN A 303 8.38 9.30 2.30
N ARG A 304 7.36 8.88 3.05
CA ARG A 304 7.21 9.28 4.46
C ARG A 304 8.06 8.36 5.34
N PRO A 305 8.85 8.89 6.29
CA PRO A 305 9.42 8.06 7.36
C PRO A 305 8.31 7.40 8.18
N VAL A 306 8.35 6.07 8.28
CA VAL A 306 7.39 5.22 9.00
C VAL A 306 8.05 4.49 10.17
N VAL A 307 7.25 3.92 11.04
CA VAL A 307 7.70 3.31 12.29
C VAL A 307 8.14 1.86 12.14
N ASN A 308 7.56 1.13 11.19
CA ASN A 308 7.93 -0.23 10.82
C ASN A 308 7.39 -0.60 9.43
N THR A 309 7.86 -1.73 8.93
CA THR A 309 7.52 -2.24 7.59
C THR A 309 7.39 -3.76 7.61
N TRP A 310 6.77 -4.31 6.57
CA TRP A 310 6.93 -5.70 6.15
C TRP A 310 7.91 -5.75 4.99
N MET A 311 8.92 -6.59 5.10
CA MET A 311 9.95 -6.81 4.09
C MET A 311 9.87 -8.23 3.55
N VAL A 312 9.97 -8.35 2.23
CA VAL A 312 10.18 -9.62 1.54
C VAL A 312 11.67 -9.76 1.28
N THR A 313 12.28 -10.80 1.81
CA THR A 313 13.70 -11.09 1.59
C THR A 313 13.87 -12.43 0.86
N VAL A 314 14.90 -12.53 0.05
CA VAL A 314 15.30 -13.77 -0.61
C VAL A 314 16.76 -14.08 -0.30
N ASN A 315 17.05 -15.37 -0.12
CA ASN A 315 18.43 -15.82 -0.04
C ASN A 315 18.99 -15.89 -1.47
N GLU A 316 19.95 -15.01 -1.78
CA GLU A 316 20.75 -15.16 -2.99
C GLU A 316 21.99 -15.98 -2.63
N PRO A 317 22.39 -16.95 -3.49
CA PRO A 317 23.62 -17.73 -3.27
C PRO A 317 24.90 -16.89 -3.29
#